data_5c2e4275a09ac8a9e44ead7f37c9b172
#
_entry.id   5c2e4275a09ac8a9e44ead7f37c9b172
#
_cell.length_a   1.000
_cell.length_b   1.000
_cell.length_c   1.000
_cell.angle_alpha   90.00
_cell.angle_beta   90.00
_cell.angle_gamma   90.00
#
_symmetry.space_group_name_H-M   'P 1'
#
loop_
_entity.id
_entity.type
_entity.pdbx_description
1 polymer ?
#
loop_
_entity_poly.entity_id
_entity_poly.type
_entity_poly.pdbx_seq_one_letter_code
_entity_poly.pdbx_strand_id
1 'polypeptide(L)'
;MITELKPEEGIAGKFVKTAFDENGVLSKIEFTNDETFNFAFDVVDALAEKTPDKTALIYVSRDKEEKKFTFKEIKEYSNMAANYYKSLGIKKGDRVLLVLKRHYQFWFTILALHKIGAVAIPATNILKVEDYRYRIELQM
;
A
#
# COMPACT_ATOMS: atom_id res chain seq x y z
N MET A 1 -4.77 -18.79 19.53
CA MET A 1 -5.99 -19.16 18.77
C MET A 1 -6.07 -18.17 17.62
N ILE A 2 -5.74 -18.60 16.40
CA ILE A 2 -5.89 -17.76 15.20
C ILE A 2 -7.39 -17.85 14.88
N THR A 3 -8.12 -16.78 15.15
CA THR A 3 -9.52 -16.67 14.73
C THR A 3 -9.51 -16.70 13.21
N GLU A 4 -10.20 -17.67 12.59
CA GLU A 4 -10.42 -17.66 11.13
C GLU A 4 -11.07 -16.33 10.76
N LEU A 5 -10.29 -15.46 10.14
CA LEU A 5 -10.80 -14.22 9.55
C LEU A 5 -11.61 -14.63 8.32
N LYS A 6 -12.94 -14.64 8.45
CA LYS A 6 -13.80 -14.77 7.28
C LYS A 6 -13.61 -13.51 6.44
N PRO A 7 -13.18 -13.61 5.19
CA PRO A 7 -12.93 -12.45 4.32
C PRO A 7 -14.14 -11.51 4.23
N GLU A 8 -15.33 -12.05 4.35
CA GLU A 8 -16.62 -11.36 4.26
C GLU A 8 -16.88 -10.39 5.43
N GLU A 9 -16.24 -10.59 6.59
CA GLU A 9 -16.46 -9.76 7.80
C GLU A 9 -15.57 -8.51 7.82
N GLY A 10 -14.57 -8.42 6.91
CA GLY A 10 -13.62 -7.33 6.85
C GLY A 10 -13.87 -6.36 5.70
N ILE A 11 -12.96 -5.38 5.55
CA ILE A 11 -12.98 -4.44 4.42
C ILE A 11 -12.77 -5.17 3.09
N ALA A 12 -12.07 -6.32 3.08
CA ALA A 12 -11.85 -7.15 1.91
C ALA A 12 -13.16 -7.68 1.31
N GLY A 13 -14.16 -8.00 2.13
CA GLY A 13 -15.47 -8.47 1.67
C GLY A 13 -16.23 -7.49 0.79
N LYS A 14 -15.83 -6.21 0.78
CA LYS A 14 -16.40 -5.22 -0.15
C LYS A 14 -15.89 -5.39 -1.58
N PHE A 15 -14.72 -5.99 -1.77
CA PHE A 15 -13.99 -6.02 -3.02
C PHE A 15 -13.73 -7.43 -3.53
N VAL A 16 -13.85 -8.43 -2.66
CA VAL A 16 -13.53 -9.82 -2.99
C VAL A 16 -14.67 -10.72 -2.53
N LYS A 17 -15.18 -11.52 -3.46
CA LYS A 17 -16.10 -12.63 -3.16
C LYS A 17 -15.35 -13.94 -3.35
N THR A 18 -15.49 -14.82 -2.38
CA THR A 18 -14.85 -16.14 -2.41
C THR A 18 -15.89 -17.25 -2.42
N ALA A 19 -15.65 -18.31 -3.17
CA ALA A 19 -16.42 -19.54 -3.09
C ALA A 19 -15.51 -20.71 -2.74
N PHE A 20 -16.02 -21.64 -1.97
CA PHE A 20 -15.32 -22.83 -1.53
C PHE A 20 -16.04 -24.07 -2.09
N ASP A 21 -15.30 -25.14 -2.35
CA ASP A 21 -15.86 -26.42 -2.73
C ASP A 21 -16.41 -27.19 -1.51
N GLU A 22 -16.93 -28.40 -1.75
CA GLU A 22 -17.48 -29.30 -0.72
C GLU A 22 -16.46 -29.74 0.35
N ASN A 23 -15.17 -29.64 0.05
CA ASN A 23 -14.07 -29.95 0.95
C ASN A 23 -13.52 -28.72 1.70
N GLY A 24 -14.13 -27.53 1.50
CA GLY A 24 -13.68 -26.28 2.09
C GLY A 24 -12.44 -25.68 1.43
N VAL A 25 -12.08 -26.13 0.22
CA VAL A 25 -10.98 -25.58 -0.56
C VAL A 25 -11.48 -24.41 -1.40
N LEU A 26 -10.72 -23.32 -1.43
CA LEU A 26 -11.05 -22.14 -2.23
C LEU A 26 -11.16 -22.51 -3.72
N SER A 27 -12.36 -22.40 -4.28
CA SER A 27 -12.67 -22.79 -5.66
C SER A 27 -12.78 -21.60 -6.61
N LYS A 28 -13.18 -20.41 -6.11
CA LYS A 28 -13.35 -19.21 -6.92
C LYS A 28 -13.06 -17.95 -6.13
N ILE A 29 -12.44 -16.97 -6.80
CA ILE A 29 -12.30 -15.60 -6.33
C ILE A 29 -12.88 -14.69 -7.41
N GLU A 30 -13.77 -13.79 -7.02
CA GLU A 30 -14.30 -12.71 -7.87
C GLU A 30 -13.93 -11.37 -7.25
N PHE A 31 -13.33 -10.50 -8.07
CA PHE A 31 -13.05 -9.13 -7.68
C PHE A 31 -14.19 -8.23 -8.13
N THR A 32 -14.61 -7.33 -7.24
CA THR A 32 -15.60 -6.29 -7.54
C THR A 32 -14.87 -4.95 -7.58
N ASN A 33 -15.25 -4.08 -8.53
CA ASN A 33 -14.67 -2.74 -8.67
C ASN A 33 -13.17 -2.73 -9.06
N ASP A 34 -12.73 -3.71 -9.84
CA ASP A 34 -11.34 -3.87 -10.28
C ASP A 34 -10.84 -2.72 -11.15
N GLU A 35 -11.73 -2.13 -11.98
CA GLU A 35 -11.38 -1.01 -12.88
C GLU A 35 -11.04 0.30 -12.13
N THR A 36 -11.66 0.55 -10.99
CA THR A 36 -11.53 1.82 -10.27
C THR A 36 -10.95 1.66 -8.87
N PHE A 37 -10.66 0.42 -8.45
CA PHE A 37 -10.11 0.14 -7.11
C PHE A 37 -8.77 0.81 -6.89
N ASN A 38 -8.67 1.53 -5.76
CA ASN A 38 -7.43 2.13 -5.31
C ASN A 38 -7.21 1.81 -3.83
N PHE A 39 -6.23 0.97 -3.54
CA PHE A 39 -5.94 0.52 -2.17
C PHE A 39 -5.77 1.66 -1.17
N ALA A 40 -5.16 2.78 -1.58
CA ALA A 40 -4.93 3.91 -0.69
C ALA A 40 -6.25 4.58 -0.28
N PHE A 41 -7.20 4.75 -1.21
CA PHE A 41 -8.50 5.36 -0.93
C PHE A 41 -9.51 4.35 -0.37
N ASP A 42 -9.67 3.23 -1.07
CA ASP A 42 -10.75 2.28 -0.78
C ASP A 42 -10.51 1.44 0.48
N VAL A 43 -9.25 1.28 0.87
CA VAL A 43 -8.88 0.50 2.06
C VAL A 43 -8.33 1.41 3.16
N VAL A 44 -7.22 2.09 2.91
CA VAL A 44 -6.49 2.79 3.98
C VAL A 44 -7.25 4.03 4.45
N ASP A 45 -7.69 4.87 3.52
CA ASP A 45 -8.45 6.09 3.86
C ASP A 45 -9.84 5.72 4.41
N ALA A 46 -10.49 4.68 3.88
CA ALA A 46 -11.75 4.19 4.44
C ALA A 46 -11.60 3.66 5.88
N LEU A 47 -10.48 3.02 6.21
CA LEU A 47 -10.18 2.62 7.60
C LEU A 47 -9.85 3.82 8.47
N ALA A 48 -9.21 4.85 7.94
CA ALA A 48 -8.96 6.11 8.65
C ALA A 48 -10.27 6.84 9.03
N GLU A 49 -11.31 6.74 8.17
CA GLU A 49 -12.66 7.27 8.50
C GLU A 49 -13.37 6.41 9.54
N LYS A 50 -13.31 5.08 9.39
CA LYS A 50 -14.06 4.14 10.24
C LYS A 50 -13.42 3.94 11.62
N THR A 51 -12.09 3.89 11.67
CA THR A 51 -11.31 3.58 12.89
C THR A 51 -10.05 4.44 12.96
N PRO A 52 -10.19 5.79 13.07
CA PRO A 52 -9.07 6.74 12.95
C PRO A 52 -7.92 6.45 13.92
N ASP A 53 -8.24 6.12 15.15
CA ASP A 53 -7.27 5.96 16.24
C ASP A 53 -6.69 4.53 16.32
N LYS A 54 -7.17 3.61 15.47
CA LYS A 54 -6.62 2.24 15.42
C LYS A 54 -5.21 2.27 14.87
N THR A 55 -4.29 1.57 15.54
CA THR A 55 -2.91 1.40 15.08
C THR A 55 -2.89 0.70 13.72
N ALA A 56 -2.30 1.38 12.73
CA ALA A 56 -2.13 0.87 11.38
C ALA A 56 -0.71 0.33 11.13
N LEU A 57 0.29 0.93 11.75
CA LEU A 57 1.69 0.58 11.57
C LEU A 57 2.45 0.70 12.89
N ILE A 58 3.26 -0.31 13.19
CA ILE A 58 4.27 -0.25 14.24
C ILE A 58 5.62 -0.41 13.57
N TYR A 59 6.47 0.60 13.73
CA TYR A 59 7.83 0.58 13.26
C TYR A 59 8.77 0.40 14.45
N VAL A 60 9.73 -0.51 14.31
CA VAL A 60 10.80 -0.72 15.28
C VAL A 60 12.13 -0.45 14.60
N SER A 61 12.89 0.51 15.12
CA SER A 61 14.22 0.86 14.61
C SER A 61 15.25 -0.22 14.96
N ARG A 62 16.46 -0.10 14.39
CA ARG A 62 17.59 -0.96 14.74
C ARG A 62 17.95 -0.86 16.24
N ASP A 63 17.76 0.32 16.81
CA ASP A 63 18.03 0.63 18.21
C ASP A 63 16.84 0.34 19.14
N LYS A 64 15.84 -0.41 18.60
CA LYS A 64 14.62 -0.83 19.30
C LYS A 64 13.69 0.31 19.70
N GLU A 65 13.82 1.49 19.08
CA GLU A 65 12.85 2.56 19.25
C GLU A 65 11.55 2.21 18.49
N GLU A 66 10.43 2.31 19.17
CA GLU A 66 9.11 2.11 18.58
C GLU A 66 8.48 3.43 18.12
N LYS A 67 7.86 3.39 16.93
CA LYS A 67 6.92 4.42 16.48
C LYS A 67 5.62 3.74 16.05
N LYS A 68 4.51 4.26 16.55
CA LYS A 68 3.17 3.79 16.19
C LYS A 68 2.48 4.85 15.38
N PHE A 69 1.78 4.43 14.34
CA PHE A 69 0.99 5.30 13.49
C PHE A 69 -0.42 4.76 13.40
N THR A 70 -1.40 5.62 13.59
CA THR A 70 -2.81 5.32 13.41
C THR A 70 -3.21 5.37 11.94
N PHE A 71 -4.39 4.83 11.58
CA PHE A 71 -4.91 4.96 10.21
C PHE A 71 -5.09 6.42 9.80
N LYS A 72 -5.53 7.28 10.73
CA LYS A 72 -5.64 8.72 10.50
C LYS A 72 -4.30 9.34 10.12
N GLU A 73 -3.25 9.07 10.89
CA GLU A 73 -1.91 9.59 10.63
C GLU A 73 -1.33 9.07 9.30
N ILE A 74 -1.55 7.78 8.98
CA ILE A 74 -1.14 7.20 7.68
C ILE A 74 -1.82 7.93 6.53
N LYS A 75 -3.14 8.22 6.64
CA LYS A 75 -3.89 9.02 5.66
C LYS A 75 -3.29 10.42 5.51
N GLU A 76 -3.07 11.13 6.61
CA GLU A 76 -2.54 12.48 6.61
C GLU A 76 -1.13 12.55 6.00
N TYR A 77 -0.20 11.69 6.44
CA TYR A 77 1.16 11.65 5.89
C TYR A 77 1.19 11.24 4.41
N SER A 78 0.36 10.29 4.00
CA SER A 78 0.28 9.92 2.58
C SER A 78 -0.32 11.04 1.73
N ASN A 79 -1.26 11.84 2.24
CA ASN A 79 -1.79 13.02 1.55
C ASN A 79 -0.72 14.12 1.41
N MET A 80 0.06 14.37 2.47
CA MET A 80 1.18 15.32 2.41
C MET A 80 2.21 14.89 1.38
N ALA A 81 2.60 13.62 1.37
CA ALA A 81 3.54 13.06 0.40
C ALA A 81 2.96 13.14 -1.03
N ALA A 82 1.68 12.85 -1.24
CA ALA A 82 1.02 12.95 -2.54
C ALA A 82 1.04 14.39 -3.07
N ASN A 83 0.75 15.37 -2.23
CA ASN A 83 0.81 16.78 -2.60
C ASN A 83 2.23 17.22 -2.94
N TYR A 84 3.23 16.77 -2.19
CA TYR A 84 4.63 17.01 -2.49
C TYR A 84 5.02 16.43 -3.86
N TYR A 85 4.68 15.17 -4.15
CA TYR A 85 4.99 14.57 -5.46
C TYR A 85 4.28 15.27 -6.61
N LYS A 86 3.03 15.69 -6.42
CA LYS A 86 2.32 16.51 -7.42
C LYS A 86 3.04 17.84 -7.66
N SER A 87 3.58 18.49 -6.62
CA SER A 87 4.36 19.72 -6.78
C SER A 87 5.66 19.55 -7.55
N LEU A 88 6.21 18.31 -7.57
CA LEU A 88 7.36 17.94 -8.40
C LEU A 88 6.98 17.57 -9.84
N GLY A 89 5.69 17.64 -10.19
CA GLY A 89 5.18 17.32 -11.52
C GLY A 89 4.84 15.84 -11.74
N ILE A 90 4.93 15.00 -10.72
CA ILE A 90 4.56 13.57 -10.83
C ILE A 90 3.04 13.45 -11.02
N LYS A 91 2.63 12.68 -12.02
CA LYS A 91 1.24 12.50 -12.45
C LYS A 91 0.91 11.02 -12.67
N LYS A 92 -0.35 10.75 -12.96
CA LYS A 92 -0.84 9.40 -13.26
C LYS A 92 -0.03 8.77 -14.41
N GLY A 93 0.41 7.54 -14.19
CA GLY A 93 1.20 6.75 -15.15
C GLY A 93 2.70 6.96 -15.05
N ASP A 94 3.19 8.01 -14.37
CA ASP A 94 4.62 8.18 -14.15
C ASP A 94 5.18 7.04 -13.31
N ARG A 95 6.39 6.62 -13.65
CA ARG A 95 7.07 5.52 -12.96
C ARG A 95 8.05 6.07 -11.94
N VAL A 96 7.93 5.65 -10.68
CA VAL A 96 8.76 6.12 -9.58
C VAL A 96 9.51 4.95 -8.95
N LEU A 97 10.83 4.93 -9.13
CA LEU A 97 11.69 3.95 -8.48
C LEU A 97 11.84 4.30 -6.99
N LEU A 98 11.35 3.40 -6.13
CA LEU A 98 11.27 3.62 -4.70
C LEU A 98 12.32 2.78 -3.97
N VAL A 99 13.45 3.40 -3.61
CA VAL A 99 14.56 2.75 -2.89
C VAL A 99 14.61 3.27 -1.46
N LEU A 100 13.72 2.79 -0.64
CA LEU A 100 13.69 3.07 0.80
C LEU A 100 13.97 1.77 1.55
N LYS A 101 14.98 1.76 2.38
CA LYS A 101 15.27 0.63 3.28
C LYS A 101 14.01 0.26 4.07
N ARG A 102 14.16 -0.30 5.25
CA ARG A 102 13.05 -0.62 6.16
C ARG A 102 12.59 0.63 6.93
N HIS A 103 12.43 1.77 6.25
CA HIS A 103 11.94 3.01 6.86
C HIS A 103 10.41 3.07 6.79
N TYR A 104 9.77 3.60 7.84
CA TYR A 104 8.31 3.73 7.88
C TYR A 104 7.76 4.68 6.81
N GLN A 105 8.57 5.63 6.33
CA GLN A 105 8.24 6.53 5.23
C GLN A 105 7.90 5.78 3.93
N PHE A 106 8.37 4.56 3.77
CA PHE A 106 8.01 3.71 2.63
C PHE A 106 6.48 3.59 2.47
N TRP A 107 5.78 3.40 3.57
CA TRP A 107 4.33 3.23 3.56
C TRP A 107 3.60 4.51 3.18
N PHE A 108 4.05 5.67 3.65
CA PHE A 108 3.47 6.95 3.25
C PHE A 108 3.71 7.22 1.77
N THR A 109 4.92 6.93 1.29
CA THR A 109 5.33 7.13 -0.10
C THR A 109 4.54 6.24 -1.06
N ILE A 110 4.45 4.93 -0.79
CA ILE A 110 3.75 4.02 -1.70
C ILE A 110 2.25 4.36 -1.78
N LEU A 111 1.62 4.68 -0.65
CA LEU A 111 0.23 5.12 -0.64
C LEU A 111 0.02 6.46 -1.37
N ALA A 112 0.97 7.39 -1.23
CA ALA A 112 0.95 8.66 -1.96
C ALA A 112 1.00 8.43 -3.48
N LEU A 113 1.88 7.54 -3.94
CA LEU A 113 1.97 7.18 -5.37
C LEU A 113 0.68 6.52 -5.87
N HIS A 114 0.07 5.63 -5.08
CA HIS A 114 -1.25 5.07 -5.42
C HIS A 114 -2.31 6.17 -5.55
N LYS A 115 -2.35 7.15 -4.62
CA LYS A 115 -3.33 8.24 -4.64
C LYS A 115 -3.25 9.11 -5.90
N ILE A 116 -2.05 9.34 -6.42
CA ILE A 116 -1.87 10.11 -7.67
C ILE A 116 -1.91 9.25 -8.92
N GLY A 117 -2.04 7.93 -8.78
CA GLY A 117 -2.06 6.98 -9.90
C GLY A 117 -0.70 6.78 -10.57
N ALA A 118 0.39 7.10 -9.88
CA ALA A 118 1.74 6.80 -10.34
C ALA A 118 2.08 5.31 -10.10
N VAL A 119 2.99 4.79 -10.91
CA VAL A 119 3.47 3.41 -10.81
C VAL A 119 4.65 3.38 -9.84
N ALA A 120 4.43 2.81 -8.66
CA ALA A 120 5.51 2.59 -7.71
C ALA A 120 6.33 1.36 -8.10
N ILE A 121 7.65 1.50 -8.17
CA ILE A 121 8.60 0.42 -8.44
C ILE A 121 9.49 0.23 -7.21
N PRO A 122 9.05 -0.56 -6.22
CA PRO A 122 9.85 -0.81 -5.03
C PRO A 122 11.12 -1.58 -5.37
N ALA A 123 12.23 -1.14 -4.83
CA ALA A 123 13.51 -1.81 -5.02
C ALA A 123 14.34 -1.82 -3.73
N THR A 124 15.21 -2.83 -3.64
CA THR A 124 16.11 -2.95 -2.50
C THR A 124 17.27 -1.96 -2.60
N ASN A 125 17.83 -1.58 -1.45
CA ASN A 125 18.99 -0.70 -1.36
C ASN A 125 20.34 -1.41 -1.61
N ILE A 126 20.34 -2.71 -1.88
CA ILE A 126 21.56 -3.47 -2.21
C ILE A 126 21.80 -3.60 -3.70
N LEU A 127 21.01 -2.92 -4.53
CA LEU A 127 21.18 -2.85 -5.98
C LEU A 127 22.55 -2.25 -6.33
N LYS A 128 23.19 -2.81 -7.35
CA LYS A 128 24.38 -2.25 -7.98
C LYS A 128 24.00 -1.28 -9.10
N VAL A 129 24.98 -0.55 -9.62
CA VAL A 129 24.76 0.43 -10.69
C VAL A 129 24.12 -0.21 -11.92
N GLU A 130 24.54 -1.42 -12.28
CA GLU A 130 24.00 -2.16 -13.43
C GLU A 130 22.51 -2.49 -13.24
N ASP A 131 22.10 -2.84 -12.01
CA ASP A 131 20.71 -3.15 -11.68
C ASP A 131 19.81 -1.90 -11.82
N TYR A 132 20.31 -0.72 -11.42
CA TYR A 132 19.61 0.54 -11.62
C TYR A 132 19.46 0.87 -13.10
N ARG A 133 20.57 0.77 -13.86
CA ARG A 133 20.57 1.03 -15.30
C ARG A 133 19.55 0.13 -16.00
N TYR A 134 19.62 -1.16 -15.79
CA TYR A 134 18.68 -2.13 -16.37
C TYR A 134 17.22 -1.79 -16.06
N ARG A 135 16.89 -1.44 -14.83
CA ARG A 135 15.52 -1.06 -14.45
C ARG A 135 15.04 0.21 -15.11
N ILE A 136 15.92 1.21 -15.23
CA ILE A 136 15.60 2.49 -15.89
C ILE A 136 15.38 2.26 -17.39
N GLU A 137 16.25 1.51 -18.04
CA GLU A 137 16.17 1.22 -19.47
C GLU A 137 14.92 0.40 -19.85
N LEU A 138 14.54 -0.57 -19.02
CA LEU A 138 13.32 -1.35 -19.25
C LEU A 138 12.02 -0.58 -19.00
N GLN A 139 12.09 0.52 -18.29
CA GLN A 139 10.91 1.26 -17.84
C GLN A 139 10.67 2.53 -18.67
N MET A 140 11.60 2.93 -19.52
CA MET A 140 11.44 4.01 -20.50
C MET A 140 10.85 3.49 -21.81
#